data_c12af8c37c781976fcf52c22a4603d0d
#
_entry.id   c12af8c37c781976fcf52c22a4603d0d
#
_cell.length_a   1.000
_cell.length_b   1.000
_cell.length_c   1.000
_cell.angle_alpha   90.00
_cell.angle_beta   90.00
_cell.angle_gamma   90.00
#
_symmetry.space_group_name_H-M   'P 1'
#
loop_
_entity.id
_entity.type
_entity.pdbx_description
1 polymer ?
#
loop_
_entity_poly.entity_id
_entity_poly.type
_entity_poly.pdbx_seq_one_letter_code
_entity_poly.pdbx_strand_id
1 'polypeptide(L)'
;MIPYDVWAEIDLKAISDNIKGLRGLLTEKTRLMAVVKADAYGHGAVEVAAAAVEAGASVLGVARLGEAAELRHAGIDVPVLIFGYTSPAAAPKLVEYDLIQSVCSYAAAAALSARAEAMGRRIKVHINIDTGMGRLGFVAGPNVSSPVGGFGDPVEEIKAICRLKGLAAEGIYTHFATADDADKTVARQQFERFSNMLSRLAEAGIELPLRHAANSAAIIDMPETHLDMVRAGISIYGHYPSPRVACHRVGLTPAMTVKSRIVFLKKVGPGFKVSYGWTAETEKATTIATVAVGYADGFSRLLSAAGRMTLGGRTVPVIGRICMDNTMVDVGRIPDVRVGDAATLFGNPDEGAIAAEELADALGTIHYEVLTMVSGRAQRIYRR
;
A
#
# COMPACT_ATOMS: atom_id res chain seq x y z
N MET A 1 27.79 11.87 5.18
CA MET A 1 26.92 11.93 6.38
C MET A 1 25.54 12.41 5.92
N ILE A 2 24.47 11.70 6.28
CA ILE A 2 23.10 12.10 5.94
C ILE A 2 22.76 13.36 6.74
N PRO A 3 22.34 14.47 6.10
CA PRO A 3 22.16 15.76 6.77
C PRO A 3 20.79 15.92 7.45
N TYR A 4 19.97 14.85 7.51
CA TYR A 4 18.61 14.89 8.02
C TYR A 4 18.53 14.33 9.44
N ASP A 5 17.60 14.87 10.26
CA ASP A 5 17.35 14.39 11.61
C ASP A 5 16.50 13.12 11.62
N VAL A 6 15.52 13.02 10.69
CA VAL A 6 14.69 11.84 10.46
C VAL A 6 14.65 11.50 8.97
N TRP A 7 14.82 10.22 8.63
CA TRP A 7 14.82 9.76 7.24
C TRP A 7 14.34 8.31 7.12
N ALA A 8 13.87 7.95 5.93
CA ALA A 8 13.55 6.60 5.53
C ALA A 8 14.52 6.15 4.42
N GLU A 9 15.28 5.11 4.68
CA GLU A 9 16.10 4.43 3.68
C GLU A 9 15.22 3.46 2.92
N ILE A 10 15.17 3.60 1.59
CA ILE A 10 14.37 2.77 0.70
C ILE A 10 15.30 1.95 -0.18
N ASP A 11 15.25 0.63 -0.03
CA ASP A 11 16.01 -0.33 -0.82
C ASP A 11 15.25 -0.68 -2.11
N LEU A 12 15.63 -0.04 -3.22
CA LEU A 12 15.02 -0.29 -4.52
C LEU A 12 15.40 -1.68 -5.09
N LYS A 13 16.54 -2.23 -4.65
CA LYS A 13 16.92 -3.59 -5.00
C LYS A 13 15.98 -4.60 -4.35
N ALA A 14 15.64 -4.42 -3.07
CA ALA A 14 14.64 -5.24 -2.38
C ALA A 14 13.28 -5.17 -3.09
N ILE A 15 12.81 -3.97 -3.50
CA ILE A 15 11.59 -3.80 -4.31
C ILE A 15 11.67 -4.65 -5.59
N SER A 16 12.78 -4.54 -6.33
CA SER A 16 12.97 -5.28 -7.58
C SER A 16 13.00 -6.79 -7.36
N ASP A 17 13.69 -7.25 -6.33
CA ASP A 17 13.82 -8.68 -6.02
C ASP A 17 12.48 -9.27 -5.53
N ASN A 18 11.72 -8.53 -4.72
CA ASN A 18 10.36 -8.91 -4.30
C ASN A 18 9.43 -9.07 -5.52
N ILE A 19 9.47 -8.14 -6.47
CA ILE A 19 8.67 -8.22 -7.71
C ILE A 19 9.07 -9.43 -8.54
N LYS A 20 10.37 -9.69 -8.72
CA LYS A 20 10.86 -10.87 -9.44
C LYS A 20 10.43 -12.16 -8.76
N GLY A 21 10.50 -12.22 -7.42
CA GLY A 21 10.01 -13.35 -6.62
C GLY A 21 8.51 -13.60 -6.86
N LEU A 22 7.69 -12.56 -6.80
CA LEU A 22 6.25 -12.67 -7.08
C LEU A 22 5.98 -13.09 -8.53
N ARG A 23 6.74 -12.55 -9.50
CA ARG A 23 6.62 -12.99 -10.90
C ARG A 23 6.95 -14.46 -11.10
N GLY A 24 7.87 -15.01 -10.29
CA GLY A 24 8.18 -16.45 -10.30
C GLY A 24 7.01 -17.36 -9.94
N LEU A 25 5.95 -16.83 -9.31
CA LEU A 25 4.71 -17.54 -9.02
C LEU A 25 3.69 -17.49 -10.17
N LEU A 26 3.93 -16.68 -11.20
CA LEU A 26 2.99 -16.41 -12.29
C LEU A 26 3.36 -17.17 -13.55
N THR A 27 2.39 -17.38 -14.43
CA THR A 27 2.67 -17.81 -15.80
C THR A 27 3.25 -16.65 -16.62
N GLU A 28 3.93 -16.95 -17.72
CA GLU A 28 4.48 -15.91 -18.64
C GLU A 28 3.41 -14.96 -19.18
N LYS A 29 2.17 -15.46 -19.34
CA LYS A 29 1.04 -14.69 -19.89
C LYS A 29 0.40 -13.77 -18.86
N THR A 30 0.55 -14.06 -17.58
CA THR A 30 -0.06 -13.27 -16.50
C THR A 30 0.72 -11.96 -16.29
N ARG A 31 0.05 -10.82 -16.44
CA ARG A 31 0.63 -9.51 -16.17
C ARG A 31 0.76 -9.26 -14.68
N LEU A 32 1.75 -8.47 -14.28
CA LEU A 32 1.88 -7.98 -12.92
C LEU A 32 1.63 -6.47 -12.88
N MET A 33 0.63 -6.08 -12.09
CA MET A 33 0.40 -4.68 -11.71
C MET A 33 1.09 -4.41 -10.37
N ALA A 34 1.99 -3.41 -10.32
CA ALA A 34 2.52 -2.89 -9.08
C ALA A 34 1.59 -1.80 -8.53
N VAL A 35 1.11 -1.96 -7.30
CA VAL A 35 0.21 -1.00 -6.66
C VAL A 35 1.04 0.00 -5.86
N VAL A 36 1.13 1.23 -6.38
CA VAL A 36 2.00 2.31 -5.87
C VAL A 36 1.21 3.51 -5.31
N LYS A 37 -0.05 3.29 -4.92
CA LYS A 37 -0.89 4.30 -4.26
C LYS A 37 -0.32 4.73 -2.91
N ALA A 38 -0.80 5.86 -2.37
CA ALA A 38 -0.39 6.42 -1.09
C ALA A 38 1.14 6.59 -1.00
N ASP A 39 1.72 7.27 -2.00
CA ASP A 39 3.17 7.47 -2.14
C ASP A 39 3.94 6.14 -2.10
N ALA A 40 3.47 5.14 -2.88
CA ALA A 40 4.00 3.77 -2.84
C ALA A 40 4.05 3.20 -1.41
N TYR A 41 2.92 3.27 -0.69
CA TYR A 41 2.84 2.88 0.72
C TYR A 41 3.88 3.59 1.59
N GLY A 42 4.14 4.87 1.31
CA GLY A 42 5.12 5.70 2.02
C GLY A 42 6.57 5.57 1.56
N HIS A 43 6.85 4.76 0.52
CA HIS A 43 8.22 4.51 0.04
C HIS A 43 8.71 5.53 -1.01
N GLY A 44 7.83 6.40 -1.55
CA GLY A 44 8.13 7.28 -2.66
C GLY A 44 7.67 6.72 -4.01
N ALA A 45 6.59 7.29 -4.55
CA ALA A 45 5.87 6.69 -5.68
C ALA A 45 6.70 6.61 -6.96
N VAL A 46 7.47 7.66 -7.26
CA VAL A 46 8.20 7.78 -8.53
C VAL A 46 9.32 6.75 -8.63
N GLU A 47 10.19 6.70 -7.63
CA GLU A 47 11.35 5.81 -7.61
C GLU A 47 10.95 4.34 -7.51
N VAL A 48 9.93 4.05 -6.69
CA VAL A 48 9.39 2.69 -6.58
C VAL A 48 8.71 2.26 -7.88
N ALA A 49 7.94 3.14 -8.51
CA ALA A 49 7.29 2.83 -9.79
C ALA A 49 8.32 2.56 -10.90
N ALA A 50 9.39 3.36 -10.97
CA ALA A 50 10.49 3.13 -11.92
C ALA A 50 11.15 1.77 -11.68
N ALA A 51 11.55 1.47 -10.44
CA ALA A 51 12.13 0.18 -10.07
C ALA A 51 11.18 -1.00 -10.33
N ALA A 52 9.87 -0.82 -10.09
CA ALA A 52 8.87 -1.84 -10.35
C ALA A 52 8.72 -2.15 -11.85
N VAL A 53 8.73 -1.13 -12.70
CA VAL A 53 8.67 -1.29 -14.16
C VAL A 53 9.93 -1.99 -14.67
N GLU A 54 11.11 -1.58 -14.22
CA GLU A 54 12.38 -2.23 -14.54
C GLU A 54 12.40 -3.71 -14.10
N ALA A 55 11.76 -4.05 -12.98
CA ALA A 55 11.64 -5.41 -12.47
C ALA A 55 10.55 -6.24 -13.17
N GLY A 56 9.79 -5.66 -14.11
CA GLY A 56 8.82 -6.35 -14.96
C GLY A 56 7.35 -6.16 -14.58
N ALA A 57 7.02 -5.14 -13.77
CA ALA A 57 5.64 -4.69 -13.67
C ALA A 57 5.22 -4.03 -14.99
N SER A 58 4.11 -4.46 -15.56
CA SER A 58 3.63 -3.96 -16.85
C SER A 58 2.47 -2.96 -16.73
N VAL A 59 1.95 -2.75 -15.52
CA VAL A 59 0.87 -1.83 -15.18
C VAL A 59 1.13 -1.29 -13.79
N LEU A 60 0.73 -0.04 -13.54
CA LEU A 60 0.73 0.53 -12.19
C LEU A 60 -0.70 0.76 -11.70
N GLY A 61 -0.90 0.64 -10.39
CA GLY A 61 -2.19 0.87 -9.75
C GLY A 61 -2.08 1.97 -8.70
N VAL A 62 -2.93 2.99 -8.81
CA VAL A 62 -3.00 4.12 -7.87
C VAL A 62 -4.42 4.33 -7.38
N ALA A 63 -4.60 5.12 -6.31
CA ALA A 63 -5.93 5.39 -5.78
C ALA A 63 -6.57 6.62 -6.40
N ARG A 64 -5.80 7.63 -6.79
CA ARG A 64 -6.31 8.96 -7.15
C ARG A 64 -5.62 9.52 -8.39
N LEU A 65 -6.31 10.44 -9.07
CA LEU A 65 -5.80 11.11 -10.26
C LEU A 65 -4.48 11.86 -10.01
N GLY A 66 -4.33 12.52 -8.84
CA GLY A 66 -3.09 13.24 -8.50
C GLY A 66 -1.87 12.32 -8.46
N GLU A 67 -2.00 11.12 -7.90
CA GLU A 67 -0.92 10.12 -7.87
C GLU A 67 -0.55 9.65 -9.29
N ALA A 68 -1.56 9.46 -10.16
CA ALA A 68 -1.31 9.10 -11.55
C ALA A 68 -0.61 10.22 -12.32
N ALA A 69 -1.01 11.48 -12.10
CA ALA A 69 -0.39 12.66 -12.71
C ALA A 69 1.08 12.81 -12.30
N GLU A 70 1.40 12.58 -11.03
CA GLU A 70 2.77 12.59 -10.52
C GLU A 70 3.67 11.58 -11.27
N LEU A 71 3.19 10.36 -11.46
CA LEU A 71 3.91 9.33 -12.23
C LEU A 71 4.14 9.76 -13.68
N ARG A 72 3.15 10.36 -14.33
CA ARG A 72 3.27 10.88 -15.69
C ARG A 72 4.26 12.04 -15.80
N HIS A 73 4.23 12.99 -14.86
CA HIS A 73 5.20 14.09 -14.80
C HIS A 73 6.63 13.60 -14.59
N ALA A 74 6.80 12.45 -13.94
CA ALA A 74 8.10 11.78 -13.79
C ALA A 74 8.52 10.95 -15.03
N GLY A 75 7.75 10.94 -16.12
CA GLY A 75 8.09 10.24 -17.36
C GLY A 75 7.79 8.74 -17.33
N ILE A 76 6.92 8.27 -16.45
CA ILE A 76 6.51 6.86 -16.40
C ILE A 76 5.35 6.64 -17.36
N ASP A 77 5.56 5.86 -18.42
CA ASP A 77 4.64 5.72 -19.56
C ASP A 77 3.80 4.44 -19.55
N VAL A 78 4.11 3.46 -18.68
CA VAL A 78 3.29 2.22 -18.59
C VAL A 78 1.83 2.53 -18.22
N PRO A 79 0.86 1.68 -18.59
CA PRO A 79 -0.54 1.87 -18.20
C PRO A 79 -0.71 2.08 -16.69
N VAL A 80 -1.54 3.07 -16.31
CA VAL A 80 -1.85 3.38 -14.90
C VAL A 80 -3.35 3.27 -14.67
N LEU A 81 -3.77 2.38 -13.76
CA LEU A 81 -5.15 2.21 -13.34
C LEU A 81 -5.42 3.01 -12.05
N ILE A 82 -6.44 3.88 -12.11
CA ILE A 82 -6.97 4.56 -10.93
C ILE A 82 -8.11 3.73 -10.32
N PHE A 83 -7.93 3.24 -9.10
CA PHE A 83 -8.94 2.43 -8.40
C PHE A 83 -10.10 3.25 -7.84
N GLY A 84 -9.84 4.48 -7.44
CA GLY A 84 -10.82 5.35 -6.80
C GLY A 84 -11.72 6.08 -7.81
N TYR A 85 -12.67 6.83 -7.27
CA TYR A 85 -13.56 7.69 -8.05
C TYR A 85 -12.79 8.90 -8.60
N THR A 86 -13.01 9.20 -9.88
CA THR A 86 -12.59 10.45 -10.51
C THR A 86 -13.83 11.20 -10.99
N SER A 87 -13.93 12.48 -10.61
CA SER A 87 -15.04 13.33 -11.08
C SER A 87 -15.06 13.42 -12.59
N PRO A 88 -16.23 13.35 -13.24
CA PRO A 88 -16.34 13.56 -14.68
C PRO A 88 -15.79 14.91 -15.18
N ALA A 89 -15.72 15.93 -14.31
CA ALA A 89 -15.07 17.20 -14.63
C ALA A 89 -13.56 17.05 -14.91
N ALA A 90 -12.94 16.00 -14.38
CA ALA A 90 -11.50 15.69 -14.59
C ALA A 90 -11.25 14.77 -15.81
N ALA A 91 -12.27 14.44 -16.60
CA ALA A 91 -12.12 13.63 -17.83
C ALA A 91 -11.01 14.16 -18.78
N PRO A 92 -10.82 15.49 -18.98
CA PRO A 92 -9.70 15.99 -19.78
C PRO A 92 -8.34 15.48 -19.29
N LYS A 93 -8.12 15.39 -17.97
CA LYS A 93 -6.89 14.89 -17.39
C LYS A 93 -6.70 13.38 -17.56
N LEU A 94 -7.78 12.60 -17.51
CA LEU A 94 -7.74 11.16 -17.82
C LEU A 94 -7.28 10.92 -19.26
N VAL A 95 -7.74 11.76 -20.19
CA VAL A 95 -7.37 11.71 -21.61
C VAL A 95 -5.93 12.21 -21.82
N GLU A 96 -5.57 13.36 -21.23
CA GLU A 96 -4.24 13.98 -21.35
C GLU A 96 -3.13 13.02 -20.89
N TYR A 97 -3.34 12.35 -19.77
CA TYR A 97 -2.36 11.44 -19.18
C TYR A 97 -2.52 9.97 -19.61
N ASP A 98 -3.40 9.68 -20.54
CA ASP A 98 -3.71 8.30 -21.00
C ASP A 98 -3.91 7.32 -19.83
N LEU A 99 -4.84 7.63 -18.94
CA LEU A 99 -5.10 6.87 -17.72
C LEU A 99 -6.27 5.91 -17.90
N ILE A 100 -6.24 4.82 -17.14
CA ILE A 100 -7.33 3.86 -17.03
C ILE A 100 -8.14 4.19 -15.78
N GLN A 101 -9.44 4.36 -15.92
CA GLN A 101 -10.34 4.66 -14.81
C GLN A 101 -11.14 3.43 -14.37
N SER A 102 -11.16 3.14 -13.07
CA SER A 102 -12.10 2.17 -12.52
C SER A 102 -13.52 2.74 -12.50
N VAL A 103 -14.49 1.97 -13.01
CA VAL A 103 -15.92 2.33 -12.98
C VAL A 103 -16.72 1.35 -12.15
N CYS A 104 -17.64 1.89 -11.33
CA CYS A 104 -18.42 1.16 -10.34
C CYS A 104 -19.94 1.37 -10.48
N SER A 105 -20.39 2.18 -11.45
CA SER A 105 -21.79 2.42 -11.73
C SER A 105 -21.97 2.93 -13.15
N TYR A 106 -23.15 2.67 -13.73
CA TYR A 106 -23.52 3.18 -15.05
C TYR A 106 -23.55 4.72 -15.08
N ALA A 107 -24.10 5.36 -14.06
CA ALA A 107 -24.20 6.82 -13.99
C ALA A 107 -22.83 7.51 -14.07
N ALA A 108 -21.82 7.01 -13.33
CA ALA A 108 -20.47 7.54 -13.38
C ALA A 108 -19.80 7.28 -14.75
N ALA A 109 -20.00 6.09 -15.32
CA ALA A 109 -19.48 5.72 -16.64
C ALA A 109 -20.10 6.60 -17.74
N ALA A 110 -21.43 6.79 -17.74
CA ALA A 110 -22.13 7.63 -18.72
C ALA A 110 -21.68 9.09 -18.65
N ALA A 111 -21.49 9.63 -17.44
CA ALA A 111 -21.00 11.00 -17.26
C ALA A 111 -19.57 11.19 -17.78
N LEU A 112 -18.68 10.20 -17.56
CA LEU A 112 -17.32 10.20 -18.13
C LEU A 112 -17.37 10.07 -19.66
N SER A 113 -18.21 9.18 -20.20
CA SER A 113 -18.40 9.01 -21.64
C SER A 113 -18.82 10.31 -22.32
N ALA A 114 -19.83 10.99 -21.80
CA ALA A 114 -20.32 12.25 -22.37
C ALA A 114 -19.20 13.31 -22.43
N ARG A 115 -18.34 13.37 -21.43
CA ARG A 115 -17.19 14.28 -21.42
C ARG A 115 -16.14 13.88 -22.46
N ALA A 116 -15.83 12.60 -22.56
CA ALA A 116 -14.87 12.09 -23.54
C ALA A 116 -15.36 12.30 -24.98
N GLU A 117 -16.63 12.03 -25.24
CA GLU A 117 -17.27 12.25 -26.56
C GLU A 117 -17.24 13.73 -26.97
N ALA A 118 -17.51 14.66 -26.04
CA ALA A 118 -17.41 16.10 -26.30
C ALA A 118 -15.99 16.54 -26.70
N MET A 119 -14.96 15.76 -26.35
CA MET A 119 -13.56 15.98 -26.74
C MET A 119 -13.15 15.18 -27.98
N GLY A 120 -14.05 14.38 -28.58
CA GLY A 120 -13.72 13.44 -29.64
C GLY A 120 -12.74 12.34 -29.24
N ARG A 121 -12.71 11.95 -27.97
CA ARG A 121 -11.76 11.00 -27.38
C ARG A 121 -12.49 9.86 -26.67
N ARG A 122 -11.73 8.84 -26.27
CA ARG A 122 -12.23 7.72 -25.46
C ARG A 122 -11.37 7.57 -24.21
N ILE A 123 -12.00 7.28 -23.07
CA ILE A 123 -11.32 6.96 -21.81
C ILE A 123 -11.31 5.45 -21.62
N LYS A 124 -10.14 4.89 -21.36
CA LYS A 124 -9.98 3.47 -21.00
C LYS A 124 -10.57 3.23 -19.62
N VAL A 125 -11.34 2.14 -19.47
CA VAL A 125 -11.97 1.83 -18.19
C VAL A 125 -11.82 0.36 -17.83
N HIS A 126 -11.66 0.08 -16.52
CA HIS A 126 -11.84 -1.25 -15.94
C HIS A 126 -13.09 -1.27 -15.07
N ILE A 127 -13.90 -2.30 -15.24
CA ILE A 127 -15.15 -2.49 -14.51
C ILE A 127 -14.85 -3.19 -13.19
N ASN A 128 -15.27 -2.59 -12.08
CA ASN A 128 -15.10 -3.17 -10.75
C ASN A 128 -16.33 -3.96 -10.33
N ILE A 129 -16.17 -5.22 -9.97
CA ILE A 129 -17.22 -6.11 -9.46
C ILE A 129 -17.03 -6.28 -7.96
N ASP A 130 -18.03 -5.92 -7.18
CA ASP A 130 -18.06 -6.20 -5.75
C ASP A 130 -18.64 -7.61 -5.52
N THR A 131 -17.78 -8.53 -5.16
CA THR A 131 -18.13 -9.91 -4.87
C THR A 131 -18.27 -10.20 -3.36
N GLY A 132 -18.17 -9.14 -2.54
CA GLY A 132 -18.27 -9.24 -1.08
C GLY A 132 -17.22 -8.43 -0.31
N MET A 133 -16.49 -7.52 -0.97
CA MET A 133 -15.63 -6.55 -0.29
C MET A 133 -16.46 -5.43 0.36
N GLY A 134 -17.65 -5.11 -0.20
CA GLY A 134 -18.58 -4.13 0.36
C GLY A 134 -18.08 -2.68 0.26
N ARG A 135 -17.26 -2.35 -0.75
CA ARG A 135 -16.63 -1.03 -0.86
C ARG A 135 -17.01 -0.27 -2.11
N LEU A 136 -16.68 -0.78 -3.26
CA LEU A 136 -16.94 -0.19 -4.59
C LEU A 136 -17.15 -1.32 -5.59
N GLY A 137 -18.04 -1.12 -6.56
CA GLY A 137 -18.24 -2.06 -7.66
C GLY A 137 -19.69 -2.38 -7.93
N PHE A 138 -19.93 -3.04 -9.09
CA PHE A 138 -21.21 -3.65 -9.41
C PHE A 138 -21.37 -4.90 -8.54
N VAL A 139 -22.40 -4.93 -7.71
CA VAL A 139 -22.54 -6.01 -6.73
C VAL A 139 -22.93 -7.32 -7.39
N ALA A 140 -22.13 -8.36 -7.20
CA ALA A 140 -22.38 -9.72 -7.63
C ALA A 140 -22.66 -10.62 -6.41
N GLY A 141 -23.90 -11.03 -6.22
CA GLY A 141 -24.28 -11.90 -5.11
C GLY A 141 -25.79 -12.04 -4.95
N PRO A 142 -26.24 -12.94 -4.09
CA PRO A 142 -27.65 -13.05 -3.74
C PRO A 142 -28.10 -11.82 -2.92
N ASN A 143 -29.38 -11.47 -3.00
CA ASN A 143 -30.03 -10.41 -2.21
C ASN A 143 -29.54 -8.98 -2.46
N VAL A 144 -29.12 -8.68 -3.69
CA VAL A 144 -28.67 -7.34 -4.05
C VAL A 144 -29.60 -6.71 -5.08
N SER A 145 -30.11 -5.54 -4.73
CA SER A 145 -30.66 -4.59 -5.68
C SER A 145 -29.51 -3.77 -6.28
N SER A 146 -29.70 -3.30 -7.51
CA SER A 146 -28.78 -2.39 -8.20
C SER A 146 -28.26 -1.24 -7.33
N PRO A 147 -27.08 -0.70 -7.62
CA PRO A 147 -26.69 0.61 -7.10
C PRO A 147 -27.80 1.64 -7.31
N VAL A 148 -27.89 2.63 -6.42
CA VAL A 148 -28.86 3.70 -6.55
C VAL A 148 -28.76 4.34 -7.95
N GLY A 149 -29.85 4.27 -8.73
CA GLY A 149 -29.86 4.74 -10.14
C GLY A 149 -29.40 3.71 -11.20
N GLY A 150 -29.26 2.43 -10.82
CA GLY A 150 -28.93 1.35 -11.76
C GLY A 150 -30.16 0.65 -12.36
N PHE A 151 -29.93 -0.26 -13.31
CA PHE A 151 -30.97 -0.96 -14.08
C PHE A 151 -31.49 -2.26 -13.44
N GLY A 152 -31.03 -2.62 -12.25
CA GLY A 152 -31.42 -3.83 -11.55
C GLY A 152 -30.47 -5.02 -11.76
N ASP A 153 -30.08 -5.33 -13.00
CA ASP A 153 -29.12 -6.41 -13.32
C ASP A 153 -27.75 -5.83 -13.65
N PRO A 154 -26.68 -6.16 -12.90
CA PRO A 154 -25.31 -5.73 -13.20
C PRO A 154 -24.85 -6.08 -14.62
N VAL A 155 -25.32 -7.20 -15.21
CA VAL A 155 -24.96 -7.60 -16.58
C VAL A 155 -25.49 -6.58 -17.59
N GLU A 156 -26.75 -6.15 -17.47
CA GLU A 156 -27.32 -5.16 -18.36
C GLU A 156 -26.69 -3.78 -18.20
N GLU A 157 -26.30 -3.39 -16.97
CA GLU A 157 -25.55 -2.16 -16.74
C GLU A 157 -24.17 -2.19 -17.40
N ILE A 158 -23.42 -3.28 -17.22
CA ILE A 158 -22.10 -3.47 -17.84
C ILE A 158 -22.21 -3.48 -19.37
N LYS A 159 -23.23 -4.14 -19.90
CA LYS A 159 -23.53 -4.15 -21.33
C LYS A 159 -23.83 -2.74 -21.88
N ALA A 160 -24.57 -1.94 -21.13
CA ALA A 160 -24.79 -0.54 -21.49
C ALA A 160 -23.51 0.28 -21.45
N ILE A 161 -22.62 0.06 -20.46
CA ILE A 161 -21.32 0.72 -20.38
C ILE A 161 -20.45 0.38 -21.59
N CYS A 162 -20.38 -0.89 -21.99
CA CYS A 162 -19.60 -1.33 -23.16
C CYS A 162 -20.07 -0.69 -24.49
N ARG A 163 -21.30 -0.15 -24.53
CA ARG A 163 -21.85 0.56 -25.71
C ARG A 163 -21.61 2.07 -25.67
N LEU A 164 -21.11 2.62 -24.57
CA LEU A 164 -20.82 4.06 -24.47
C LEU A 164 -19.64 4.43 -25.37
N LYS A 165 -19.89 5.35 -26.31
CA LYS A 165 -18.92 5.71 -27.36
C LYS A 165 -17.66 6.39 -26.82
N GLY A 166 -17.77 7.14 -25.72
CA GLY A 166 -16.65 7.83 -25.08
C GLY A 166 -15.80 6.94 -24.17
N LEU A 167 -16.13 5.64 -24.03
CA LEU A 167 -15.36 4.72 -23.20
C LEU A 167 -14.76 3.58 -24.03
N ALA A 168 -13.66 3.03 -23.53
CA ALA A 168 -13.05 1.78 -23.97
C ALA A 168 -12.96 0.84 -22.76
N ALA A 169 -13.90 -0.10 -22.64
CA ALA A 169 -13.89 -1.09 -21.58
C ALA A 169 -12.81 -2.15 -21.91
N GLU A 170 -11.67 -2.09 -21.20
CA GLU A 170 -10.49 -2.93 -21.45
C GLU A 170 -10.29 -4.01 -20.40
N GLY A 171 -10.93 -3.87 -19.24
CA GLY A 171 -10.76 -4.83 -18.16
C GLY A 171 -11.92 -4.92 -17.18
N ILE A 172 -11.90 -5.98 -16.40
CA ILE A 172 -12.87 -6.25 -15.33
C ILE A 172 -12.14 -6.90 -14.14
N TYR A 173 -12.52 -6.51 -12.92
CA TYR A 173 -11.86 -7.03 -11.75
C TYR A 173 -12.74 -7.09 -10.51
N THR A 174 -12.28 -7.88 -9.55
CA THR A 174 -12.81 -7.90 -8.17
C THR A 174 -11.68 -7.73 -7.16
N HIS A 175 -12.03 -7.58 -5.87
CA HIS A 175 -11.06 -7.53 -4.78
C HIS A 175 -11.49 -8.43 -3.62
N PHE A 176 -10.55 -9.27 -3.16
CA PHE A 176 -10.80 -10.19 -2.05
C PHE A 176 -10.71 -9.48 -0.71
N ALA A 177 -11.64 -9.81 0.17
CA ALA A 177 -11.70 -9.28 1.54
C ALA A 177 -10.85 -10.08 2.52
N THR A 178 -10.67 -11.40 2.28
CA THR A 178 -10.10 -12.36 3.24
C THR A 178 -9.06 -13.29 2.60
N ALA A 179 -8.44 -12.88 1.50
CA ALA A 179 -7.44 -13.74 0.83
C ALA A 179 -6.19 -14.00 1.70
N ASP A 180 -5.95 -13.20 2.72
CA ASP A 180 -4.86 -13.32 3.68
C ASP A 180 -5.20 -14.15 4.93
N ASP A 181 -6.48 -14.58 5.10
CA ASP A 181 -6.86 -15.52 6.15
C ASP A 181 -6.35 -16.94 5.85
N ALA A 182 -6.18 -17.76 6.90
CA ALA A 182 -5.84 -19.18 6.75
C ALA A 182 -6.95 -19.94 6.02
N ASP A 183 -8.20 -19.67 6.36
CA ASP A 183 -9.37 -20.26 5.68
C ASP A 183 -9.71 -19.43 4.42
N LYS A 184 -9.52 -20.03 3.25
CA LYS A 184 -9.79 -19.41 1.95
C LYS A 184 -11.25 -19.54 1.48
N THR A 185 -12.14 -20.08 2.31
CA THR A 185 -13.54 -20.35 1.92
C THR A 185 -14.25 -19.10 1.40
N VAL A 186 -14.16 -17.98 2.13
CA VAL A 186 -14.80 -16.73 1.73
C VAL A 186 -14.16 -16.16 0.45
N ALA A 187 -12.82 -16.18 0.35
CA ALA A 187 -12.12 -15.71 -0.85
C ALA A 187 -12.46 -16.54 -2.09
N ARG A 188 -12.60 -17.88 -1.95
CA ARG A 188 -13.06 -18.77 -3.03
C ARG A 188 -14.52 -18.50 -3.42
N GLN A 189 -15.41 -18.25 -2.48
CA GLN A 189 -16.78 -17.84 -2.78
C GLN A 189 -16.82 -16.50 -3.54
N GLN A 190 -15.96 -15.53 -3.17
CA GLN A 190 -15.84 -14.28 -3.93
C GLN A 190 -15.36 -14.55 -5.36
N PHE A 191 -14.38 -15.45 -5.54
CA PHE A 191 -13.87 -15.81 -6.85
C PHE A 191 -14.92 -16.54 -7.69
N GLU A 192 -15.71 -17.44 -7.09
CA GLU A 192 -16.83 -18.10 -7.75
C GLU A 192 -17.89 -17.09 -8.25
N ARG A 193 -18.26 -16.11 -7.40
CA ARG A 193 -19.19 -15.04 -7.80
C ARG A 193 -18.62 -14.22 -8.97
N PHE A 194 -17.31 -13.93 -8.95
CA PHE A 194 -16.65 -13.25 -10.05
C PHE A 194 -16.66 -14.07 -11.33
N SER A 195 -16.34 -15.37 -11.24
CA SER A 195 -16.36 -16.29 -12.38
C SER A 195 -17.76 -16.43 -12.99
N ASN A 196 -18.80 -16.55 -12.15
CA ASN A 196 -20.19 -16.58 -12.58
C ASN A 196 -20.59 -15.27 -13.28
N MET A 197 -20.12 -14.11 -12.80
CA MET A 197 -20.33 -12.83 -13.48
C MET A 197 -19.68 -12.82 -14.87
N LEU A 198 -18.45 -13.30 -14.99
CA LEU A 198 -17.75 -13.41 -16.28
C LEU A 198 -18.50 -14.32 -17.25
N SER A 199 -19.01 -15.45 -16.79
CA SER A 199 -19.81 -16.39 -17.62
C SER A 199 -21.10 -15.73 -18.12
N ARG A 200 -21.85 -15.04 -17.25
CA ARG A 200 -23.07 -14.31 -17.63
C ARG A 200 -22.79 -13.19 -18.63
N LEU A 201 -21.67 -12.49 -18.49
CA LEU A 201 -21.25 -11.46 -19.45
C LEU A 201 -20.94 -12.09 -20.82
N ALA A 202 -20.22 -13.22 -20.83
CA ALA A 202 -19.90 -13.95 -22.07
C ALA A 202 -21.17 -14.45 -22.77
N GLU A 203 -22.14 -14.98 -22.04
CA GLU A 203 -23.49 -15.37 -22.56
C GLU A 203 -24.24 -14.16 -23.15
N ALA A 204 -24.03 -12.96 -22.58
CA ALA A 204 -24.58 -11.70 -23.11
C ALA A 204 -23.76 -11.11 -24.29
N GLY A 205 -22.74 -11.83 -24.78
CA GLY A 205 -21.87 -11.43 -25.88
C GLY A 205 -20.83 -10.37 -25.49
N ILE A 206 -20.44 -10.29 -24.22
CA ILE A 206 -19.47 -9.33 -23.70
C ILE A 206 -18.24 -10.07 -23.22
N GLU A 207 -17.12 -9.82 -23.87
CA GLU A 207 -15.81 -10.28 -23.46
C GLU A 207 -14.89 -9.08 -23.19
N LEU A 208 -14.31 -9.05 -21.99
CA LEU A 208 -13.35 -8.02 -21.58
C LEU A 208 -11.96 -8.64 -21.58
N PRO A 209 -10.99 -8.04 -22.30
CA PRO A 209 -9.70 -8.69 -22.57
C PRO A 209 -8.81 -8.87 -21.34
N LEU A 210 -9.03 -8.12 -20.26
CA LEU A 210 -8.16 -8.15 -19.08
C LEU A 210 -8.97 -8.40 -17.80
N ARG A 211 -8.88 -9.61 -17.26
CA ARG A 211 -9.55 -10.04 -16.02
C ARG A 211 -8.54 -10.12 -14.90
N HIS A 212 -8.85 -9.54 -13.74
CA HIS A 212 -7.94 -9.61 -12.60
C HIS A 212 -8.67 -9.67 -11.23
N ALA A 213 -8.24 -10.59 -10.38
CA ALA A 213 -8.81 -10.81 -9.06
C ALA A 213 -7.75 -10.75 -7.95
N ALA A 214 -6.61 -11.43 -8.12
CA ALA A 214 -5.60 -11.64 -7.11
C ALA A 214 -4.97 -10.33 -6.60
N ASN A 215 -5.00 -10.14 -5.27
CA ASN A 215 -4.17 -9.21 -4.50
C ASN A 215 -2.88 -9.92 -4.03
N SER A 216 -2.03 -9.28 -3.23
CA SER A 216 -0.77 -9.87 -2.75
C SER A 216 -0.95 -11.26 -2.10
N ALA A 217 -1.98 -11.43 -1.26
CA ALA A 217 -2.24 -12.72 -0.62
C ALA A 217 -2.66 -13.80 -1.63
N ALA A 218 -3.57 -13.45 -2.53
CA ALA A 218 -4.04 -14.39 -3.54
C ALA A 218 -2.95 -14.72 -4.59
N ILE A 219 -2.00 -13.82 -4.85
CA ILE A 219 -0.82 -14.13 -5.68
C ILE A 219 -0.05 -15.28 -5.06
N ILE A 220 0.12 -15.27 -3.74
CA ILE A 220 0.90 -16.28 -3.02
C ILE A 220 0.12 -17.58 -2.86
N ASP A 221 -1.16 -17.51 -2.44
CA ASP A 221 -1.92 -18.65 -1.93
C ASP A 221 -2.96 -19.23 -2.88
N MET A 222 -3.40 -18.46 -3.88
CA MET A 222 -4.55 -18.82 -4.73
C MET A 222 -4.21 -18.69 -6.23
N PRO A 223 -3.32 -19.54 -6.77
CA PRO A 223 -2.86 -19.44 -8.16
C PRO A 223 -4.01 -19.54 -9.19
N GLU A 224 -5.11 -20.18 -8.83
CA GLU A 224 -6.33 -20.24 -9.64
C GLU A 224 -6.96 -18.87 -9.91
N THR A 225 -6.61 -17.85 -9.13
CA THR A 225 -7.17 -16.49 -9.23
C THR A 225 -6.29 -15.51 -10.01
N HIS A 226 -5.13 -15.95 -10.52
CA HIS A 226 -4.17 -15.07 -11.20
C HIS A 226 -4.75 -14.45 -12.48
N LEU A 227 -5.52 -15.23 -13.25
CA LEU A 227 -6.17 -14.80 -14.49
C LEU A 227 -5.18 -14.09 -15.46
N ASP A 228 -5.62 -13.00 -16.10
CA ASP A 228 -4.80 -12.26 -17.07
C ASP A 228 -3.81 -11.29 -16.39
N MET A 229 -4.11 -10.86 -15.15
CA MET A 229 -3.27 -9.93 -14.40
C MET A 229 -3.45 -10.09 -12.89
N VAL A 230 -2.37 -9.90 -12.14
CA VAL A 230 -2.38 -9.83 -10.67
C VAL A 230 -2.03 -8.41 -10.19
N ARG A 231 -2.41 -8.08 -8.95
CA ARG A 231 -2.17 -6.77 -8.34
C ARG A 231 -1.34 -6.92 -7.06
N ALA A 232 -0.04 -6.77 -7.21
CA ALA A 232 0.91 -6.82 -6.09
C ALA A 232 0.94 -5.48 -5.37
N GLY A 233 0.50 -5.46 -4.11
CA GLY A 233 0.56 -4.32 -3.21
C GLY A 233 1.65 -4.52 -2.17
N ILE A 234 1.25 -4.82 -0.94
CA ILE A 234 2.16 -4.89 0.22
C ILE A 234 3.39 -5.77 0.00
N SER A 235 3.27 -6.83 -0.79
CA SER A 235 4.35 -7.78 -1.01
C SER A 235 5.49 -7.22 -1.88
N ILE A 236 5.26 -6.19 -2.72
CA ILE A 236 6.40 -5.54 -3.42
C ILE A 236 7.28 -4.75 -2.46
N TYR A 237 6.72 -4.32 -1.32
CA TYR A 237 7.44 -3.60 -0.25
C TYR A 237 8.13 -4.55 0.75
N GLY A 238 8.02 -5.87 0.52
CA GLY A 238 8.72 -6.87 1.30
C GLY A 238 7.97 -7.41 2.51
N HIS A 239 6.65 -7.18 2.56
CA HIS A 239 5.83 -7.64 3.67
C HIS A 239 4.80 -8.67 3.20
N TYR A 240 4.59 -9.70 4.01
CA TYR A 240 3.50 -10.65 3.79
C TYR A 240 2.18 -10.00 4.25
N PRO A 241 1.07 -10.22 3.51
CA PRO A 241 -0.24 -9.65 3.87
C PRO A 241 -0.72 -10.01 5.28
N SER A 242 -0.40 -11.19 5.75
CA SER A 242 -0.57 -11.67 7.13
C SER A 242 0.40 -12.81 7.43
N PRO A 243 0.60 -13.18 8.70
CA PRO A 243 1.42 -14.35 9.08
C PRO A 243 0.79 -15.70 8.68
N ARG A 244 -0.44 -15.68 8.15
CA ARG A 244 -1.20 -16.88 7.75
C ARG A 244 -1.01 -17.25 6.27
N VAL A 245 -0.36 -16.40 5.48
CA VAL A 245 -0.02 -16.70 4.07
C VAL A 245 1.14 -17.67 4.03
N ALA A 246 1.24 -18.44 2.95
CA ALA A 246 2.31 -19.43 2.73
C ALA A 246 3.66 -18.74 2.40
N CYS A 247 4.28 -18.13 3.43
CA CYS A 247 5.51 -17.34 3.31
C CYS A 247 6.67 -18.10 2.64
N HIS A 248 6.70 -19.44 2.77
CA HIS A 248 7.74 -20.30 2.16
C HIS A 248 7.70 -20.33 0.63
N ARG A 249 6.62 -19.84 -0.01
CA ARG A 249 6.48 -19.86 -1.47
C ARG A 249 7.24 -18.76 -2.19
N VAL A 250 7.53 -17.66 -1.49
CA VAL A 250 8.30 -16.53 -2.03
C VAL A 250 9.03 -15.84 -0.90
N GLY A 251 10.34 -15.61 -1.03
CA GLY A 251 11.10 -14.80 -0.11
C GLY A 251 10.83 -13.32 -0.35
N LEU A 252 10.49 -12.58 0.70
CA LEU A 252 10.26 -11.14 0.65
C LEU A 252 11.18 -10.43 1.64
N THR A 253 11.75 -9.31 1.21
CA THR A 253 12.67 -8.48 2.02
C THR A 253 12.05 -7.10 2.22
N PRO A 254 11.81 -6.65 3.48
CA PRO A 254 11.33 -5.30 3.77
C PRO A 254 12.24 -4.22 3.16
N ALA A 255 11.62 -3.32 2.39
CA ALA A 255 12.37 -2.32 1.62
C ALA A 255 12.55 -0.98 2.35
N MET A 256 11.85 -0.73 3.47
CA MET A 256 11.93 0.52 4.21
C MET A 256 12.60 0.32 5.56
N THR A 257 13.57 1.20 5.87
CA THR A 257 14.15 1.33 7.20
C THR A 257 14.09 2.80 7.64
N VAL A 258 13.36 3.08 8.73
CA VAL A 258 13.20 4.44 9.26
C VAL A 258 14.16 4.69 10.39
N LYS A 259 14.89 5.79 10.30
CA LYS A 259 15.95 6.16 11.27
C LYS A 259 15.81 7.61 11.69
N SER A 260 16.31 7.90 12.90
CA SER A 260 16.40 9.26 13.40
C SER A 260 17.65 9.44 14.27
N ARG A 261 18.07 10.70 14.45
CA ARG A 261 19.28 11.04 15.21
C ARG A 261 19.00 11.24 16.69
N ILE A 262 19.97 10.85 17.50
CA ILE A 262 20.09 11.33 18.87
C ILE A 262 20.57 12.78 18.81
N VAL A 263 19.76 13.69 19.34
CA VAL A 263 20.05 15.14 19.36
C VAL A 263 20.49 15.63 20.74
N PHE A 264 20.23 14.87 21.78
CA PHE A 264 20.62 15.22 23.14
C PHE A 264 20.79 14.00 24.02
N LEU A 265 21.75 14.07 24.96
CA LEU A 265 22.02 13.05 25.99
C LEU A 265 22.09 13.70 27.35
N LYS A 266 21.49 13.06 28.37
CA LYS A 266 21.58 13.49 29.76
C LYS A 266 21.72 12.29 30.68
N LYS A 267 22.63 12.41 31.67
CA LYS A 267 22.72 11.47 32.79
C LYS A 267 21.80 11.94 33.92
N VAL A 268 20.99 11.06 34.45
CA VAL A 268 19.99 11.36 35.46
C VAL A 268 20.08 10.33 36.59
N GLY A 269 19.72 10.77 37.82
CA GLY A 269 19.60 9.90 39.00
C GLY A 269 18.23 9.20 39.02
N PRO A 270 17.99 8.37 40.05
CA PRO A 270 16.66 7.83 40.34
C PRO A 270 15.67 8.95 40.68
N GLY A 271 14.40 8.76 40.40
CA GLY A 271 13.33 9.74 40.64
C GLY A 271 13.20 10.83 39.57
N PHE A 272 13.95 10.76 38.47
CA PHE A 272 13.87 11.76 37.41
C PHE A 272 12.62 11.53 36.56
N LYS A 273 11.75 12.55 36.48
CA LYS A 273 10.50 12.52 35.73
C LYS A 273 10.75 12.79 34.23
N VAL A 274 10.06 12.04 33.35
CA VAL A 274 10.27 12.10 31.91
C VAL A 274 8.99 12.47 31.17
N SER A 275 9.09 13.46 30.26
CA SER A 275 8.07 13.86 29.30
C SER A 275 6.76 14.38 29.91
N TYR A 276 5.78 14.62 29.04
CA TYR A 276 4.47 15.18 29.39
C TYR A 276 3.71 14.29 30.40
N GLY A 277 3.16 14.94 31.42
CA GLY A 277 2.38 14.28 32.47
C GLY A 277 3.20 13.41 33.42
N TRP A 278 4.54 13.43 33.27
CA TRP A 278 5.48 12.69 34.13
C TRP A 278 5.08 11.21 34.28
N THR A 279 4.68 10.59 33.18
CA THR A 279 4.17 9.21 33.15
C THR A 279 5.26 8.16 33.33
N ALA A 280 6.52 8.56 33.26
CA ALA A 280 7.66 7.71 33.54
C ALA A 280 8.63 8.41 34.52
N GLU A 281 9.28 7.59 35.35
CA GLU A 281 10.27 7.99 36.31
C GLU A 281 11.43 6.99 36.30
N THR A 282 12.65 7.48 36.40
CA THR A 282 13.83 6.61 36.45
C THR A 282 13.96 5.90 37.80
N GLU A 283 14.07 4.59 37.80
CA GLU A 283 14.24 3.79 39.01
C GLU A 283 15.68 3.83 39.54
N LYS A 284 16.65 4.07 38.67
CA LYS A 284 18.11 4.11 38.97
C LYS A 284 18.79 5.15 38.07
N ALA A 285 20.05 5.42 38.41
CA ALA A 285 20.87 6.27 37.55
C ALA A 285 21.00 5.67 36.17
N THR A 286 20.72 6.47 35.15
CA THR A 286 20.75 6.07 33.74
C THR A 286 21.10 7.23 32.81
N THR A 287 21.25 6.94 31.53
CA THR A 287 21.38 7.95 30.46
C THR A 287 20.13 7.94 29.60
N ILE A 288 19.52 9.13 29.46
CA ILE A 288 18.37 9.33 28.58
C ILE A 288 18.86 10.00 27.30
N ALA A 289 18.51 9.41 26.14
CA ALA A 289 18.68 10.02 24.83
C ALA A 289 17.36 10.67 24.37
N THR A 290 17.48 11.85 23.77
CA THR A 290 16.39 12.46 23.01
C THR A 290 16.66 12.20 21.53
N VAL A 291 15.72 11.53 20.87
CA VAL A 291 15.74 11.20 19.44
C VAL A 291 14.82 12.20 18.74
N ALA A 292 15.28 12.79 17.62
CA ALA A 292 14.58 13.83 16.86
C ALA A 292 13.45 13.26 16.00
N VAL A 293 12.53 12.52 16.61
CA VAL A 293 11.36 11.93 15.96
C VAL A 293 10.17 11.92 16.90
N GLY A 294 9.01 12.25 16.38
CA GLY A 294 7.77 12.23 17.15
C GLY A 294 6.55 11.87 16.28
N TYR A 295 5.36 12.13 16.82
CA TYR A 295 4.14 11.74 16.11
C TYR A 295 3.88 12.57 14.83
N ALA A 296 4.47 13.74 14.67
CA ALA A 296 4.41 14.50 13.41
C ALA A 296 5.24 13.86 12.28
N ASP A 297 6.19 13.00 12.63
CA ASP A 297 7.02 12.26 11.67
C ASP A 297 6.43 10.88 11.33
N GLY A 298 5.36 10.47 12.06
CA GLY A 298 4.72 9.18 11.91
C GLY A 298 5.03 8.17 13.03
N PHE A 299 5.85 8.53 14.02
CA PHE A 299 6.09 7.68 15.19
C PHE A 299 4.99 7.91 16.25
N SER A 300 3.96 7.08 16.18
CA SER A 300 2.69 7.28 16.89
C SER A 300 2.84 7.52 18.40
N ARG A 301 2.07 8.46 18.93
CA ARG A 301 2.00 8.74 20.39
C ARG A 301 1.47 7.56 21.19
N LEU A 302 0.73 6.63 20.58
CA LEU A 302 0.27 5.38 21.20
C LEU A 302 1.41 4.44 21.57
N LEU A 303 2.58 4.57 20.95
CA LEU A 303 3.81 3.85 21.32
C LEU A 303 4.47 4.37 22.60
N SER A 304 3.91 5.37 23.27
CA SER A 304 4.41 5.83 24.57
C SER A 304 4.41 4.66 25.57
N ALA A 305 5.54 4.40 26.21
CA ALA A 305 5.79 3.30 27.16
C ALA A 305 5.78 1.86 26.58
N ALA A 306 5.28 1.65 25.37
CA ALA A 306 5.31 0.34 24.70
C ALA A 306 6.33 0.30 23.55
N GLY A 307 6.65 1.45 22.95
CA GLY A 307 7.55 1.55 21.82
C GLY A 307 9.00 1.27 22.19
N ARG A 308 9.73 0.84 21.18
CA ARG A 308 11.16 0.54 21.25
C ARG A 308 11.84 1.09 20.00
N MET A 309 13.14 1.28 20.07
CA MET A 309 14.02 1.59 18.93
C MET A 309 15.25 0.70 19.00
N THR A 310 15.94 0.55 17.88
CA THR A 310 17.24 -0.13 17.85
C THR A 310 18.36 0.90 17.76
N LEU A 311 19.36 0.77 18.62
CA LEU A 311 20.56 1.61 18.66
C LEU A 311 21.81 0.74 18.79
N GLY A 312 22.72 0.82 17.82
CA GLY A 312 23.92 0.00 17.83
C GLY A 312 23.64 -1.51 17.87
N GLY A 313 22.59 -1.99 17.20
CA GLY A 313 22.16 -3.39 17.20
C GLY A 313 21.46 -3.85 18.49
N ARG A 314 21.13 -2.94 19.41
CA ARG A 314 20.45 -3.26 20.67
C ARG A 314 19.14 -2.51 20.78
N THR A 315 18.12 -3.18 21.29
CA THR A 315 16.80 -2.58 21.52
C THR A 315 16.82 -1.71 22.78
N VAL A 316 16.30 -0.48 22.66
CA VAL A 316 16.13 0.49 23.74
C VAL A 316 14.66 0.86 23.89
N PRO A 317 14.14 0.97 25.14
CA PRO A 317 12.73 1.31 25.37
C PRO A 317 12.49 2.80 25.21
N VAL A 318 11.33 3.16 24.69
CA VAL A 318 10.76 4.51 24.81
C VAL A 318 10.36 4.74 26.25
N ILE A 319 10.73 5.90 26.81
CA ILE A 319 10.38 6.30 28.16
C ILE A 319 9.57 7.59 28.18
N GLY A 320 8.48 7.58 28.94
CA GLY A 320 7.52 8.68 28.95
C GLY A 320 6.73 8.82 27.66
N ARG A 321 6.04 9.94 27.50
CA ARG A 321 5.20 10.19 26.35
C ARG A 321 6.01 10.68 25.15
N ILE A 322 5.70 10.15 23.96
CA ILE A 322 6.21 10.64 22.68
C ILE A 322 5.66 12.03 22.44
N CYS A 323 6.54 12.97 22.10
CA CYS A 323 6.20 14.36 21.78
C CYS A 323 5.92 14.53 20.28
N MET A 324 5.62 15.75 19.86
CA MET A 324 5.39 16.04 18.44
C MET A 324 6.63 15.75 17.59
N ASP A 325 7.81 16.17 18.05
CA ASP A 325 9.05 16.18 17.30
C ASP A 325 10.18 15.38 17.99
N ASN A 326 9.94 14.85 19.20
CA ASN A 326 10.99 14.20 20.00
C ASN A 326 10.46 13.00 20.76
N THR A 327 11.30 11.98 20.88
CA THR A 327 11.07 10.78 21.70
C THR A 327 12.25 10.54 22.62
N MET A 328 11.98 10.24 23.87
CA MET A 328 13.01 9.88 24.84
C MET A 328 13.15 8.36 24.95
N VAL A 329 14.38 7.88 24.96
CA VAL A 329 14.72 6.47 25.13
C VAL A 329 15.76 6.30 26.24
N ASP A 330 15.67 5.20 26.99
CA ASP A 330 16.68 4.84 27.99
C ASP A 330 17.84 4.10 27.32
N VAL A 331 19.01 4.73 27.31
CA VAL A 331 20.23 4.20 26.70
C VAL A 331 21.32 3.86 27.73
N GLY A 332 20.96 3.82 29.00
CA GLY A 332 21.94 3.57 30.09
C GLY A 332 22.67 2.23 30.01
N ARG A 333 22.16 1.27 29.20
CA ARG A 333 22.84 -0.03 28.97
C ARG A 333 23.61 -0.08 27.64
N ILE A 334 23.60 1.00 26.86
CA ILE A 334 24.30 1.07 25.57
C ILE A 334 25.64 1.80 25.79
N PRO A 335 26.78 1.16 25.52
CA PRO A 335 28.07 1.81 25.65
C PRO A 335 28.26 2.86 24.54
N ASP A 336 29.05 3.89 24.86
CA ASP A 336 29.58 4.88 23.91
C ASP A 336 28.56 5.63 23.05
N VAL A 337 27.30 5.75 23.50
CA VAL A 337 26.27 6.52 22.79
C VAL A 337 26.65 7.98 22.72
N ARG A 338 26.50 8.57 21.52
CA ARG A 338 26.84 9.96 21.22
C ARG A 338 25.67 10.70 20.55
N VAL A 339 25.66 12.00 20.74
CA VAL A 339 24.83 12.89 19.93
C VAL A 339 25.25 12.74 18.46
N GLY A 340 24.28 12.58 17.57
CA GLY A 340 24.49 12.29 16.16
C GLY A 340 24.35 10.80 15.77
N ASP A 341 24.38 9.88 16.74
CA ASP A 341 24.11 8.47 16.47
C ASP A 341 22.69 8.28 15.92
N ALA A 342 22.52 7.27 15.05
CA ALA A 342 21.24 6.94 14.45
C ALA A 342 20.53 5.84 15.27
N ALA A 343 19.31 6.15 15.71
CA ALA A 343 18.36 5.17 16.22
C ALA A 343 17.46 4.69 15.06
N THR A 344 17.25 3.37 14.94
CA THR A 344 16.33 2.77 13.99
C THR A 344 14.98 2.56 14.65
N LEU A 345 13.92 3.10 14.05
CA LEU A 345 12.56 2.99 14.54
C LEU A 345 11.94 1.64 14.16
N PHE A 346 12.04 1.30 12.87
CA PHE A 346 11.70 -0.01 12.32
C PHE A 346 12.42 -0.23 10.99
N GLY A 347 12.45 -1.45 10.51
CA GLY A 347 13.11 -1.79 9.24
C GLY A 347 13.19 -3.29 9.01
N ASN A 348 14.24 -3.73 8.31
CA ASN A 348 14.47 -5.14 8.05
C ASN A 348 14.95 -5.86 9.35
N PRO A 349 14.20 -6.86 9.85
CA PRO A 349 14.60 -7.63 11.04
C PRO A 349 15.91 -8.41 10.85
N ASP A 350 16.23 -8.84 9.65
CA ASP A 350 17.49 -9.55 9.36
C ASP A 350 18.72 -8.64 9.55
N GLU A 351 18.52 -7.32 9.54
CA GLU A 351 19.52 -6.31 9.87
C GLU A 351 19.46 -5.86 11.34
N GLY A 352 18.68 -6.55 12.18
CA GLY A 352 18.50 -6.26 13.60
C GLY A 352 17.58 -5.07 13.90
N ALA A 353 16.76 -4.64 12.95
CA ALA A 353 15.72 -3.65 13.17
C ALA A 353 14.44 -4.29 13.75
N ILE A 354 13.61 -3.47 14.38
CA ILE A 354 12.25 -3.85 14.78
C ILE A 354 11.40 -3.95 13.52
N ALA A 355 10.60 -5.01 13.38
CA ALA A 355 9.71 -5.18 12.25
C ALA A 355 8.55 -4.17 12.29
N ALA A 356 8.05 -3.74 11.13
CA ALA A 356 6.85 -2.91 11.04
C ALA A 356 5.62 -3.62 11.63
N GLU A 357 5.57 -4.94 11.54
CA GLU A 357 4.56 -5.81 12.13
C GLU A 357 4.54 -5.71 13.66
N GLU A 358 5.72 -5.68 14.32
CA GLU A 358 5.80 -5.51 15.77
C GLU A 358 5.26 -4.16 16.24
N LEU A 359 5.53 -3.09 15.48
CA LEU A 359 4.93 -1.78 15.76
C LEU A 359 3.42 -1.78 15.54
N ALA A 360 2.95 -2.46 14.50
CA ALA A 360 1.53 -2.61 14.20
C ALA A 360 0.80 -3.32 15.35
N ASP A 361 1.36 -4.43 15.85
CA ASP A 361 0.82 -5.16 16.99
C ASP A 361 0.76 -4.28 18.25
N ALA A 362 1.82 -3.52 18.54
CA ALA A 362 1.85 -2.59 19.66
C ALA A 362 0.84 -1.45 19.56
N LEU A 363 0.45 -1.08 18.33
CA LEU A 363 -0.54 -0.06 18.01
C LEU A 363 -1.97 -0.61 17.91
N GLY A 364 -2.15 -1.93 17.84
CA GLY A 364 -3.44 -2.57 17.57
C GLY A 364 -3.95 -2.34 16.15
N THR A 365 -3.04 -2.30 15.17
CA THR A 365 -3.34 -2.06 13.74
C THR A 365 -2.56 -3.03 12.85
N ILE A 366 -2.41 -2.69 11.57
CA ILE A 366 -1.70 -3.47 10.55
C ILE A 366 -0.45 -2.71 10.03
N HIS A 367 0.57 -3.44 9.63
CA HIS A 367 1.81 -2.87 9.12
C HIS A 367 1.63 -1.95 7.89
N TYR A 368 0.55 -2.12 7.11
CA TYR A 368 0.17 -1.19 6.04
C TYR A 368 0.02 0.25 6.57
N GLU A 369 -0.61 0.41 7.73
CA GLU A 369 -0.79 1.72 8.36
C GLU A 369 0.55 2.25 8.86
N VAL A 370 1.36 1.43 9.52
CA VAL A 370 2.69 1.82 10.01
C VAL A 370 3.57 2.38 8.89
N LEU A 371 3.61 1.71 7.73
CA LEU A 371 4.38 2.16 6.58
C LEU A 371 3.86 3.50 6.02
N THR A 372 2.54 3.63 5.90
CA THR A 372 1.91 4.85 5.36
C THR A 372 1.87 6.02 6.33
N MET A 373 2.08 5.78 7.63
CA MET A 373 2.21 6.83 8.64
C MET A 373 3.52 7.61 8.52
N VAL A 374 4.57 7.07 7.93
CA VAL A 374 5.84 7.77 7.73
C VAL A 374 5.60 9.05 6.94
N SER A 375 5.66 10.19 7.63
CA SER A 375 5.25 11.48 7.07
C SER A 375 6.23 12.00 6.02
N GLY A 376 5.82 13.01 5.26
CA GLY A 376 6.70 13.71 4.30
C GLY A 376 7.86 14.47 4.96
N ARG A 377 7.89 14.59 6.30
CA ARG A 377 9.02 15.16 7.04
C ARG A 377 10.23 14.21 7.07
N ALA A 378 9.99 12.88 7.05
CA ALA A 378 11.06 11.90 6.93
C ALA A 378 11.55 11.84 5.48
N GLN A 379 12.76 12.31 5.24
CA GLN A 379 13.35 12.34 3.90
C GLN A 379 13.59 10.92 3.36
N ARG A 380 13.11 10.60 2.14
CA ARG A 380 13.38 9.31 1.51
C ARG A 380 14.78 9.31 0.90
N ILE A 381 15.55 8.29 1.21
CA ILE A 381 16.91 8.07 0.71
C ILE A 381 16.94 6.72 -0.01
N TYR A 382 17.05 6.77 -1.32
CA TYR A 382 16.99 5.57 -2.15
C TYR A 382 18.36 4.91 -2.29
N ARG A 383 18.38 3.58 -2.12
CA ARG A 383 19.54 2.72 -2.36
C ARG A 383 19.23 1.77 -3.51
N ARG A 384 20.21 1.57 -4.40
CA ARG A 384 20.12 0.65 -5.57
C ARG A 384 21.05 -0.53 -5.40
#